data_fee9b9fe52c64b97fecde9214c6419b7
#
_entry.id   fee9b9fe52c64b97fecde9214c6419b7
#
_cell.length_a   1.000
_cell.length_b   1.000
_cell.length_c   1.000
_cell.angle_alpha   90.00
_cell.angle_beta   90.00
_cell.angle_gamma   90.00
#
_symmetry.space_group_name_H-M   'P 1'
#
loop_
_entity.id
_entity.type
_entity.pdbx_description
1 polymer ?
#
loop_
_entity_poly.entity_id
_entity_poly.type
_entity_poly.pdbx_seq_one_letter_code
_entity_poly.pdbx_strand_id
1 'polypeptide(L)'
;MKSVIICDMEGVIQEMNKGALEMFGYTKKELIGKKRVSIFSPGEIVIQNVLGWLEVANKKGKSLVKTNFIKKDGSKFNAEILITPNFANGKDQPQTGYCGITKEINEEVNIPINLTTKIIKGIAITRGGFTLASILPMVIVCVILSQYNSLSIFNSIVSILGVICVHIFGNLYNDYFDVKSGTDENNNEYF
;
A
#
# COMPACT_ATOMS: atom_id res chain seq x y z
N MET A 1 -11.21 17.83 17.35
CA MET A 1 -11.95 16.55 17.17
C MET A 1 -10.96 15.39 17.26
N LYS A 2 -11.33 14.21 17.78
CA LYS A 2 -10.47 13.01 17.80
C LYS A 2 -11.14 11.89 17.02
N SER A 3 -10.41 11.30 16.09
CA SER A 3 -10.79 10.08 15.40
C SER A 3 -10.36 8.87 16.20
N VAL A 4 -11.22 7.87 16.36
CA VAL A 4 -10.89 6.56 16.93
C VAL A 4 -11.31 5.49 15.93
N ILE A 5 -10.36 4.65 15.53
CA ILE A 5 -10.55 3.57 14.55
C ILE A 5 -9.96 2.30 15.15
N ILE A 6 -10.73 1.22 15.13
CA ILE A 6 -10.28 -0.13 15.51
C ILE A 6 -10.25 -0.98 14.25
N CYS A 7 -9.14 -1.67 14.04
CA CYS A 7 -8.97 -2.62 12.95
C CYS A 7 -8.48 -3.98 13.50
N ASP A 8 -8.64 -5.02 12.69
CA ASP A 8 -8.06 -6.34 12.97
C ASP A 8 -6.56 -6.40 12.67
N MET A 9 -5.95 -7.59 12.75
CA MET A 9 -4.53 -7.81 12.48
C MET A 9 -4.15 -7.58 11.02
N GLU A 10 -5.10 -7.65 10.09
CA GLU A 10 -4.93 -7.39 8.66
C GLU A 10 -5.16 -5.92 8.30
N GLY A 11 -5.57 -5.12 9.28
CA GLY A 11 -5.88 -3.70 9.10
C GLY A 11 -7.30 -3.43 8.64
N VAL A 12 -8.18 -4.44 8.53
CA VAL A 12 -9.59 -4.23 8.13
C VAL A 12 -10.33 -3.50 9.25
N ILE A 13 -11.00 -2.43 8.90
CA ILE A 13 -11.71 -1.55 9.83
C ILE A 13 -12.90 -2.27 10.44
N GLN A 14 -12.93 -2.40 11.75
CA GLN A 14 -14.00 -3.05 12.53
C GLN A 14 -14.93 -2.02 13.16
N GLU A 15 -14.38 -0.94 13.71
CA GLU A 15 -15.14 0.10 14.37
C GLU A 15 -14.58 1.49 14.11
N MET A 16 -15.47 2.47 14.09
CA MET A 16 -15.15 3.89 13.94
C MET A 16 -16.09 4.75 14.78
N ASN A 17 -15.53 5.77 15.44
CA ASN A 17 -16.35 6.77 16.10
C ASN A 17 -16.85 7.85 15.11
N LYS A 18 -17.78 8.71 15.56
CA LYS A 18 -18.29 9.81 14.75
C LYS A 18 -17.20 10.78 14.30
N GLY A 19 -16.23 11.07 15.18
CA GLY A 19 -15.10 11.95 14.84
C GLY A 19 -14.23 11.42 13.71
N ALA A 20 -14.08 10.09 13.56
CA ALA A 20 -13.37 9.49 12.45
C ALA A 20 -14.13 9.68 11.12
N LEU A 21 -15.45 9.49 11.14
CA LEU A 21 -16.29 9.68 9.94
C LEU A 21 -16.22 11.12 9.43
N GLU A 22 -16.32 12.09 10.36
CA GLU A 22 -16.25 13.51 10.03
C GLU A 22 -14.84 13.94 9.58
N MET A 23 -13.78 13.41 10.23
CA MET A 23 -12.40 13.75 9.90
C MET A 23 -12.00 13.25 8.51
N PHE A 24 -12.38 12.02 8.15
CA PHE A 24 -11.96 11.40 6.89
C PHE A 24 -13.01 11.50 5.78
N GLY A 25 -14.26 11.90 6.08
CA GLY A 25 -15.32 12.12 5.08
C GLY A 25 -15.98 10.85 4.55
N TYR A 26 -15.86 9.73 5.26
CA TYR A 26 -16.47 8.45 4.88
C TYR A 26 -17.68 8.11 5.74
N THR A 27 -18.53 7.19 5.26
CA THR A 27 -19.60 6.59 6.02
C THR A 27 -19.20 5.23 6.59
N LYS A 28 -19.88 4.79 7.67
CA LYS A 28 -19.64 3.44 8.25
C LYS A 28 -19.85 2.32 7.23
N LYS A 29 -20.86 2.44 6.38
CA LYS A 29 -21.21 1.42 5.38
C LYS A 29 -20.15 1.21 4.31
N GLU A 30 -19.34 2.24 4.04
CA GLU A 30 -18.25 2.19 3.07
C GLU A 30 -16.99 1.52 3.61
N LEU A 31 -16.79 1.58 4.92
CA LEU A 31 -15.50 1.22 5.52
C LEU A 31 -15.53 -0.04 6.37
N ILE A 32 -16.54 -0.19 7.26
CA ILE A 32 -16.53 -1.28 8.25
C ILE A 32 -16.65 -2.65 7.55
N GLY A 33 -15.69 -3.53 7.84
CA GLY A 33 -15.59 -4.87 7.26
C GLY A 33 -15.24 -4.92 5.77
N LYS A 34 -14.95 -3.75 5.14
CA LYS A 34 -14.74 -3.66 3.68
C LYS A 34 -13.40 -3.07 3.29
N LYS A 35 -12.90 -2.11 4.04
CA LYS A 35 -11.67 -1.37 3.71
C LYS A 35 -10.64 -1.50 4.83
N ARG A 36 -9.38 -1.39 4.44
CA ARG A 36 -8.26 -1.36 5.38
C ARG A 36 -7.93 0.07 5.78
N VAL A 37 -7.33 0.24 6.96
CA VAL A 37 -6.88 1.56 7.46
C VAL A 37 -5.85 2.23 6.56
N SER A 38 -5.19 1.49 5.68
CA SER A 38 -4.25 2.01 4.69
C SER A 38 -4.88 3.01 3.72
N ILE A 39 -6.22 2.95 3.51
CA ILE A 39 -6.93 3.91 2.64
C ILE A 39 -6.77 5.37 3.09
N PHE A 40 -6.48 5.60 4.38
CA PHE A 40 -6.29 6.93 4.92
C PHE A 40 -4.88 7.47 4.77
N SER A 41 -3.92 6.68 4.29
CA SER A 41 -2.51 7.06 4.23
C SER A 41 -2.00 7.08 2.78
N PRO A 42 -1.11 8.02 2.43
CA PRO A 42 -0.38 7.92 1.17
C PRO A 42 0.34 6.57 1.08
N GLY A 43 0.28 5.93 -0.09
CA GLY A 43 0.82 4.57 -0.28
C GLY A 43 2.31 4.47 0.08
N GLU A 44 3.10 5.51 -0.17
CA GLU A 44 4.52 5.57 0.21
C GLU A 44 4.71 5.50 1.74
N ILE A 45 3.84 6.16 2.50
CA ILE A 45 3.88 6.13 3.98
C ILE A 45 3.52 4.74 4.47
N VAL A 46 2.54 4.09 3.84
CA VAL A 46 2.16 2.72 4.18
C VAL A 46 3.36 1.79 4.01
N ILE A 47 4.00 1.82 2.85
CA ILE A 47 5.14 0.94 2.52
C ILE A 47 6.34 1.21 3.45
N GLN A 48 6.65 2.48 3.72
CA GLN A 48 7.88 2.85 4.41
C GLN A 48 7.78 2.79 5.93
N ASN A 49 6.63 3.13 6.51
CA ASN A 49 6.56 3.52 7.91
C ASN A 49 5.60 2.68 8.75
N VAL A 50 4.46 2.24 8.20
CA VAL A 50 3.39 1.64 9.02
C VAL A 50 3.85 0.40 9.77
N LEU A 51 4.59 -0.51 9.12
CA LEU A 51 5.08 -1.71 9.78
C LEU A 51 5.95 -1.38 11.00
N GLY A 52 6.86 -0.41 10.88
CA GLY A 52 7.69 0.04 11.99
C GLY A 52 6.88 0.65 13.14
N TRP A 53 5.81 1.37 12.84
CA TRP A 53 4.91 1.92 13.87
C TRP A 53 4.18 0.82 14.65
N LEU A 54 3.72 -0.23 13.95
CA LEU A 54 3.07 -1.38 14.56
C LEU A 54 4.04 -2.19 15.40
N GLU A 55 5.29 -2.39 14.95
CA GLU A 55 6.32 -3.05 15.75
C GLU A 55 6.63 -2.30 17.06
N VAL A 56 6.72 -0.97 16.98
CA VAL A 56 6.91 -0.13 18.18
C VAL A 56 5.70 -0.24 19.12
N ALA A 57 4.47 -0.22 18.57
CA ALA A 57 3.26 -0.38 19.35
C ALA A 57 3.22 -1.74 20.07
N ASN A 58 3.60 -2.83 19.38
CA ASN A 58 3.65 -4.16 19.98
C ASN A 58 4.71 -4.27 21.08
N LYS A 59 5.91 -3.73 20.86
CA LYS A 59 7.01 -3.80 21.83
C LYS A 59 6.82 -2.90 23.06
N LYS A 60 6.27 -1.70 22.85
CA LYS A 60 6.15 -0.65 23.90
C LYS A 60 4.71 -0.46 24.42
N GLY A 61 3.74 -1.22 23.89
CA GLY A 61 2.32 -1.06 24.19
C GLY A 61 1.66 0.14 23.50
N LYS A 62 2.44 1.03 22.88
CA LYS A 62 1.95 2.19 22.12
C LYS A 62 3.00 2.72 21.15
N SER A 63 2.55 3.34 20.07
CA SER A 63 3.35 4.13 19.14
C SER A 63 2.66 5.47 18.89
N LEU A 64 3.36 6.58 19.11
CA LEU A 64 2.87 7.92 18.84
C LEU A 64 3.69 8.53 17.71
N VAL A 65 3.04 8.87 16.61
CA VAL A 65 3.73 9.38 15.41
C VAL A 65 2.97 10.54 14.77
N LYS A 66 3.72 11.44 14.13
CA LYS A 66 3.15 12.49 13.27
C LYS A 66 3.24 12.04 11.83
N THR A 67 2.16 12.23 11.08
CA THR A 67 2.06 11.76 9.68
C THR A 67 1.06 12.59 8.88
N ASN A 68 0.98 12.31 7.58
CA ASN A 68 -0.02 12.88 6.69
C ASN A 68 -1.09 11.83 6.40
N PHE A 69 -2.34 12.25 6.45
CA PHE A 69 -3.49 11.45 6.04
C PHE A 69 -4.20 12.05 4.84
N ILE A 70 -5.02 11.22 4.18
CA ILE A 70 -5.82 11.57 3.00
C ILE A 70 -7.29 11.37 3.38
N LYS A 71 -8.13 12.39 3.07
CA LYS A 71 -9.59 12.29 3.18
C LYS A 71 -10.19 11.66 1.93
N LYS A 72 -11.47 11.33 1.98
CA LYS A 72 -12.22 10.77 0.84
C LYS A 72 -12.19 11.66 -0.40
N ASP A 73 -12.17 12.98 -0.23
CA ASP A 73 -12.08 13.96 -1.31
C ASP A 73 -10.66 14.14 -1.90
N GLY A 74 -9.68 13.36 -1.42
CA GLY A 74 -8.28 13.43 -1.81
C GLY A 74 -7.47 14.52 -1.12
N SER A 75 -8.08 15.37 -0.29
CA SER A 75 -7.37 16.40 0.48
C SER A 75 -6.48 15.76 1.53
N LYS A 76 -5.29 16.35 1.74
CA LYS A 76 -4.31 15.88 2.73
C LYS A 76 -4.34 16.76 3.96
N PHE A 77 -4.10 16.18 5.12
CA PHE A 77 -3.95 16.91 6.37
C PHE A 77 -2.87 16.28 7.24
N ASN A 78 -2.29 17.11 8.13
CA ASN A 78 -1.27 16.67 9.08
C ASN A 78 -1.94 16.20 10.36
N ALA A 79 -1.45 15.10 10.90
CA ALA A 79 -2.03 14.53 12.11
C ALA A 79 -0.99 13.86 12.99
N GLU A 80 -1.33 13.76 14.25
CA GLU A 80 -0.69 12.90 15.22
C GLU A 80 -1.59 11.69 15.47
N ILE A 81 -1.03 10.48 15.35
CA ILE A 81 -1.72 9.23 15.62
C ILE A 81 -1.04 8.47 16.75
N LEU A 82 -1.84 8.05 17.72
CA LEU A 82 -1.49 7.10 18.76
C LEU A 82 -2.01 5.71 18.36
N ILE A 83 -1.12 4.78 18.15
CA ILE A 83 -1.44 3.38 17.81
C ILE A 83 -1.20 2.52 19.04
N THR A 84 -2.18 1.71 19.41
CA THR A 84 -2.09 0.75 20.51
C THR A 84 -2.57 -0.63 20.07
N PRO A 85 -1.97 -1.73 20.56
CA PRO A 85 -2.52 -3.06 20.36
C PRO A 85 -3.92 -3.15 20.95
N ASN A 86 -4.83 -3.84 20.28
CA ASN A 86 -6.20 -4.10 20.74
C ASN A 86 -6.37 -5.55 21.15
N PHE A 87 -7.00 -5.79 22.32
CA PHE A 87 -7.26 -7.09 22.92
C PHE A 87 -8.76 -7.18 23.24
N ALA A 88 -9.58 -7.50 22.24
CA ALA A 88 -11.04 -7.51 22.39
C ALA A 88 -11.54 -8.45 23.50
N ASN A 89 -10.80 -9.55 23.77
CA ASN A 89 -11.16 -10.55 24.78
C ASN A 89 -10.37 -10.42 26.10
N GLY A 90 -9.67 -9.30 26.32
CA GLY A 90 -8.83 -9.06 27.49
C GLY A 90 -7.34 -9.21 27.21
N LYS A 91 -6.51 -8.57 28.04
CA LYS A 91 -5.04 -8.50 27.86
C LYS A 91 -4.31 -9.85 27.95
N ASP A 92 -4.95 -10.84 28.58
CA ASP A 92 -4.41 -12.20 28.73
C ASP A 92 -4.74 -13.09 27.52
N GLN A 93 -5.47 -12.56 26.55
CA GLN A 93 -5.84 -13.23 25.31
C GLN A 93 -4.98 -12.70 24.13
N PRO A 94 -4.88 -13.47 23.03
CA PRO A 94 -4.16 -13.01 21.84
C PRO A 94 -4.65 -11.65 21.34
N GLN A 95 -3.72 -10.84 20.85
CA GLN A 95 -4.04 -9.56 20.22
C GLN A 95 -5.00 -9.77 19.03
N THR A 96 -6.05 -8.96 18.98
CA THR A 96 -7.08 -9.04 17.94
C THR A 96 -6.93 -7.99 16.85
N GLY A 97 -6.06 -6.99 17.06
CA GLY A 97 -5.85 -5.91 16.11
C GLY A 97 -5.16 -4.70 16.73
N TYR A 98 -5.52 -3.54 16.21
CA TYR A 98 -4.98 -2.25 16.66
C TYR A 98 -6.08 -1.21 16.83
N CYS A 99 -5.87 -0.29 17.77
CA CYS A 99 -6.65 0.92 17.93
C CYS A 99 -5.79 2.13 17.57
N GLY A 100 -6.26 2.94 16.62
CA GLY A 100 -5.65 4.21 16.22
C GLY A 100 -6.47 5.39 16.71
N ILE A 101 -5.85 6.31 17.48
CA ILE A 101 -6.45 7.57 17.90
C ILE A 101 -5.73 8.69 17.15
N THR A 102 -6.44 9.38 16.26
CA THR A 102 -5.88 10.44 15.41
C THR A 102 -6.40 11.81 15.84
N LYS A 103 -5.49 12.78 15.88
CA LYS A 103 -5.77 14.20 16.10
C LYS A 103 -5.14 15.01 14.98
N GLU A 104 -5.92 15.86 14.32
CA GLU A 104 -5.40 16.82 13.33
C GLU A 104 -4.50 17.86 14.04
N ILE A 105 -3.39 18.20 13.40
CA ILE A 105 -2.41 19.18 13.89
C ILE A 105 -2.14 20.22 12.81
N ASN A 106 -1.83 21.45 13.24
CA ASN A 106 -1.50 22.55 12.31
C ASN A 106 -0.02 22.58 11.94
N GLU A 107 0.80 21.76 12.61
CA GLU A 107 2.24 21.67 12.33
C GLU A 107 2.43 20.93 11.00
N GLU A 108 3.27 21.49 10.13
CA GLU A 108 3.60 20.84 8.87
C GLU A 108 4.47 19.59 9.13
N VAL A 109 4.01 18.46 8.61
CA VAL A 109 4.71 17.19 8.74
C VAL A 109 5.27 16.81 7.37
N ASN A 110 6.59 16.85 7.25
CA ASN A 110 7.29 16.41 6.05
C ASN A 110 7.98 15.06 6.33
N ILE A 111 7.47 13.99 5.71
CA ILE A 111 8.06 12.65 5.80
C ILE A 111 8.86 12.41 4.53
N PRO A 112 10.20 12.36 4.60
CA PRO A 112 11.03 12.10 3.44
C PRO A 112 10.81 10.67 2.95
N ILE A 113 10.44 10.54 1.68
CA ILE A 113 10.28 9.23 1.04
C ILE A 113 11.61 8.80 0.45
N ASN A 114 12.13 7.67 0.92
CA ASN A 114 13.41 7.14 0.48
C ASN A 114 13.31 6.54 -0.95
N LEU A 115 14.47 6.39 -1.59
CA LEU A 115 14.57 5.87 -2.96
C LEU A 115 14.03 4.43 -3.04
N THR A 116 14.30 3.60 -2.04
CA THR A 116 13.82 2.21 -1.99
C THR A 116 12.30 2.14 -2.04
N THR A 117 11.60 2.98 -1.27
CA THR A 117 10.14 3.06 -1.27
C THR A 117 9.59 3.48 -2.63
N LYS A 118 10.24 4.45 -3.30
CA LYS A 118 9.86 4.87 -4.66
C LYS A 118 10.02 3.74 -5.67
N ILE A 119 11.10 2.96 -5.57
CA ILE A 119 11.35 1.80 -6.43
C ILE A 119 10.31 0.71 -6.17
N ILE A 120 10.06 0.36 -4.91
CA ILE A 120 9.06 -0.66 -4.54
C ILE A 120 7.67 -0.26 -5.07
N LYS A 121 7.27 1.01 -4.87
CA LYS A 121 6.02 1.53 -5.41
C LYS A 121 5.97 1.45 -6.93
N GLY A 122 7.05 1.80 -7.62
CA GLY A 122 7.15 1.67 -9.08
C GLY A 122 6.98 0.22 -9.54
N ILE A 123 7.65 -0.73 -8.87
CA ILE A 123 7.53 -2.17 -9.16
C ILE A 123 6.09 -2.66 -8.89
N ALA A 124 5.44 -2.19 -7.82
CA ALA A 124 4.06 -2.58 -7.51
C ALA A 124 3.09 -2.07 -8.58
N ILE A 125 3.15 -0.79 -8.96
CA ILE A 125 2.29 -0.19 -9.99
C ILE A 125 2.46 -0.88 -11.35
N THR A 126 3.70 -1.21 -11.74
CA THR A 126 3.98 -1.88 -13.03
C THR A 126 3.75 -3.39 -12.97
N ARG A 127 3.27 -3.93 -11.83
CA ARG A 127 3.15 -5.37 -11.60
C ARG A 127 4.46 -6.12 -11.91
N GLY A 128 5.59 -5.52 -11.52
CA GLY A 128 6.95 -5.96 -11.88
C GLY A 128 7.27 -7.40 -11.52
N GLY A 129 6.61 -7.98 -10.52
CA GLY A 129 6.74 -9.40 -10.20
C GLY A 129 6.35 -10.33 -11.38
N PHE A 130 5.33 -9.97 -12.14
CA PHE A 130 4.90 -10.73 -13.33
C PHE A 130 5.80 -10.49 -14.54
N THR A 131 6.57 -9.40 -14.55
CA THR A 131 7.53 -9.10 -15.61
C THR A 131 8.59 -10.19 -15.71
N LEU A 132 8.99 -10.80 -14.59
CA LEU A 132 9.94 -11.93 -14.57
C LEU A 132 9.42 -13.13 -15.36
N ALA A 133 8.13 -13.44 -15.28
CA ALA A 133 7.51 -14.52 -16.05
C ALA A 133 7.59 -14.27 -17.56
N SER A 134 7.49 -13.01 -17.99
CA SER A 134 7.61 -12.62 -19.40
C SER A 134 9.06 -12.63 -19.90
N ILE A 135 10.03 -12.34 -19.04
CA ILE A 135 11.46 -12.31 -19.40
C ILE A 135 12.04 -13.73 -19.48
N LEU A 136 11.58 -14.65 -18.63
CA LEU A 136 12.16 -16.00 -18.51
C LEU A 136 12.26 -16.76 -19.85
N PRO A 137 11.22 -16.83 -20.69
CA PRO A 137 11.32 -17.48 -22.00
C PRO A 137 12.40 -16.87 -22.89
N MET A 138 12.56 -15.53 -22.84
CA MET A 138 13.58 -14.84 -23.63
C MET A 138 14.99 -15.15 -23.15
N VAL A 139 15.19 -15.25 -21.83
CA VAL A 139 16.48 -15.66 -21.26
C VAL A 139 16.81 -17.08 -21.68
N ILE A 140 15.86 -18.01 -21.68
CA ILE A 140 16.04 -19.41 -22.15
C ILE A 140 16.49 -19.41 -23.61
N VAL A 141 15.82 -18.64 -24.48
CA VAL A 141 16.22 -18.51 -25.89
C VAL A 141 17.66 -18.00 -26.04
N CYS A 142 18.04 -16.97 -25.27
CA CYS A 142 19.40 -16.45 -25.26
C CYS A 142 20.44 -17.51 -24.83
N VAL A 143 20.12 -18.31 -23.81
CA VAL A 143 21.01 -19.43 -23.37
C VAL A 143 21.17 -20.46 -24.48
N ILE A 144 20.09 -20.85 -25.15
CA ILE A 144 20.16 -21.81 -26.27
C ILE A 144 21.01 -21.23 -27.42
N LEU A 145 20.77 -20.00 -27.84
CA LEU A 145 21.52 -19.36 -28.92
C LEU A 145 23.01 -19.22 -28.59
N SER A 146 23.39 -19.04 -27.34
CA SER A 146 24.78 -18.96 -26.91
C SER A 146 25.53 -20.25 -27.14
N GLN A 147 24.87 -21.43 -27.04
CA GLN A 147 25.47 -22.73 -27.27
C GLN A 147 25.81 -22.97 -28.77
N TYR A 148 25.09 -22.28 -29.66
CA TYR A 148 25.30 -22.37 -31.09
C TYR A 148 26.19 -21.23 -31.66
N ASN A 149 26.86 -20.46 -30.81
CA ASN A 149 27.64 -19.27 -31.18
C ASN A 149 26.86 -18.24 -32.04
N SER A 150 25.54 -18.24 -31.93
CA SER A 150 24.63 -17.38 -32.71
C SER A 150 24.07 -16.22 -31.87
N LEU A 151 24.56 -16.04 -30.64
CA LEU A 151 24.07 -15.00 -29.73
C LEU A 151 24.65 -13.63 -30.09
N SER A 152 23.79 -12.69 -30.44
CA SER A 152 24.12 -11.27 -30.49
C SER A 152 23.71 -10.62 -29.16
N ILE A 153 24.69 -10.19 -28.36
CA ILE A 153 24.45 -9.55 -27.07
C ILE A 153 23.55 -8.30 -27.21
N PHE A 154 23.84 -7.48 -28.22
CA PHE A 154 23.04 -6.27 -28.49
C PHE A 154 21.56 -6.60 -28.76
N ASN A 155 21.32 -7.55 -29.70
CA ASN A 155 19.95 -7.96 -30.04
C ASN A 155 19.24 -8.60 -28.85
N SER A 156 19.95 -9.35 -28.01
CA SER A 156 19.37 -9.94 -26.79
C SER A 156 18.93 -8.87 -25.78
N ILE A 157 19.76 -7.86 -25.57
CA ILE A 157 19.41 -6.72 -24.68
C ILE A 157 18.19 -5.98 -25.23
N VAL A 158 18.19 -5.63 -26.52
CA VAL A 158 17.06 -4.92 -27.16
C VAL A 158 15.77 -5.73 -27.07
N SER A 159 15.85 -7.05 -27.30
CA SER A 159 14.68 -7.93 -27.22
C SER A 159 14.13 -8.04 -25.80
N ILE A 160 14.99 -8.18 -24.79
CA ILE A 160 14.57 -8.20 -23.37
C ILE A 160 13.93 -6.88 -22.98
N LEU A 161 14.51 -5.74 -23.37
CA LEU A 161 13.92 -4.42 -23.12
C LEU A 161 12.56 -4.28 -23.81
N GLY A 162 12.43 -4.76 -25.04
CA GLY A 162 11.16 -4.78 -25.77
C GLY A 162 10.08 -5.58 -25.03
N VAL A 163 10.41 -6.78 -24.54
CA VAL A 163 9.48 -7.61 -23.75
C VAL A 163 9.05 -6.89 -22.47
N ILE A 164 9.98 -6.25 -21.76
CA ILE A 164 9.69 -5.47 -20.55
C ILE A 164 8.73 -4.32 -20.87
N CYS A 165 9.01 -3.55 -21.93
CA CYS A 165 8.16 -2.42 -22.33
C CYS A 165 6.74 -2.86 -22.69
N VAL A 166 6.60 -3.94 -23.47
CA VAL A 166 5.27 -4.48 -23.84
C VAL A 166 4.51 -4.97 -22.61
N HIS A 167 5.21 -5.64 -21.68
CA HIS A 167 4.59 -6.12 -20.44
C HIS A 167 4.09 -4.97 -19.56
N ILE A 168 4.92 -3.95 -19.34
CA ILE A 168 4.54 -2.76 -18.55
C ILE A 168 3.38 -2.04 -19.23
N PHE A 169 3.44 -1.85 -20.55
CA PHE A 169 2.35 -1.21 -21.30
C PHE A 169 1.05 -1.99 -21.14
N GLY A 170 1.06 -3.32 -21.28
CA GLY A 170 -0.12 -4.15 -21.11
C GLY A 170 -0.75 -4.03 -19.72
N ASN A 171 0.06 -4.01 -18.66
CA ASN A 171 -0.43 -3.85 -17.30
C ASN A 171 -1.06 -2.47 -17.08
N LEU A 172 -0.38 -1.39 -17.47
CA LEU A 172 -0.90 -0.03 -17.32
C LEU A 172 -2.16 0.19 -18.16
N TYR A 173 -2.22 -0.42 -19.36
CA TYR A 173 -3.39 -0.36 -20.21
C TYR A 173 -4.59 -1.07 -19.58
N ASN A 174 -4.40 -2.27 -19.03
CA ASN A 174 -5.45 -2.99 -18.31
C ASN A 174 -5.94 -2.17 -17.10
N ASP A 175 -5.03 -1.67 -16.25
CA ASP A 175 -5.40 -0.88 -15.09
C ASP A 175 -6.22 0.37 -15.47
N TYR A 176 -5.84 1.05 -16.58
CA TYR A 176 -6.60 2.18 -17.10
C TYR A 176 -8.04 1.80 -17.49
N PHE A 177 -8.23 0.67 -18.16
CA PHE A 177 -9.56 0.23 -18.59
C PHE A 177 -10.38 -0.34 -17.44
N ASP A 178 -9.75 -1.00 -16.45
CA ASP A 178 -10.42 -1.51 -15.26
C ASP A 178 -11.00 -0.35 -14.43
N VAL A 179 -10.25 0.73 -14.25
CA VAL A 179 -10.76 1.96 -13.62
C VAL A 179 -11.88 2.58 -14.45
N LYS A 180 -11.73 2.66 -15.78
CA LYS A 180 -12.74 3.28 -16.65
C LYS A 180 -14.04 2.49 -16.74
N SER A 181 -13.98 1.16 -16.66
CA SER A 181 -15.15 0.26 -16.69
C SER A 181 -15.82 0.11 -15.32
N GLY A 182 -15.21 0.62 -14.23
CA GLY A 182 -15.70 0.44 -12.86
C GLY A 182 -15.46 -0.96 -12.30
N THR A 183 -14.70 -1.81 -12.99
CA THR A 183 -14.41 -3.17 -12.53
C THR A 183 -13.70 -3.18 -11.19
N ASP A 184 -12.85 -2.17 -10.94
CA ASP A 184 -12.09 -2.03 -9.70
C ASP A 184 -12.83 -1.32 -8.57
N GLU A 185 -14.06 -0.82 -8.77
CA GLU A 185 -14.83 -0.14 -7.71
C GLU A 185 -15.05 -1.02 -6.47
N ASN A 186 -15.10 -2.33 -6.65
CA ASN A 186 -15.26 -3.32 -5.59
C ASN A 186 -13.94 -4.00 -5.17
N ASN A 187 -12.84 -3.67 -5.82
CA ASN A 187 -11.54 -4.28 -5.53
C ASN A 187 -10.91 -3.60 -4.32
N ASN A 188 -10.96 -4.28 -3.17
CA ASN A 188 -10.47 -3.77 -1.88
C ASN A 188 -9.00 -4.15 -1.60
N GLU A 189 -8.34 -4.84 -2.53
CA GLU A 189 -7.05 -5.50 -2.25
C GLU A 189 -5.83 -4.70 -2.71
N TYR A 190 -5.98 -3.67 -3.53
CA TYR A 190 -4.84 -2.93 -4.07
C TYR A 190 -4.95 -1.41 -3.79
N PHE A 191 -4.11 -0.93 -2.87
CA PHE A 191 -3.63 0.44 -2.58
C PHE A 191 -4.65 1.57 -2.43
#